data_5a0751732726e246c76aa3fdaa41c073
#
_entry.id   5a0751732726e246c76aa3fdaa41c073
#
_cell.length_a   1.000
_cell.length_b   1.000
_cell.length_c   1.000
_cell.angle_alpha   90.00
_cell.angle_beta   90.00
_cell.angle_gamma   90.00
#
_symmetry.space_group_name_H-M   'P 1'
#
loop_
_entity.id
_entity.type
_entity.pdbx_description
1 polymer ?
#
loop_
_entity_poly.entity_id
_entity_poly.type
_entity_poly.pdbx_seq_one_letter_code
_entity_poly.pdbx_strand_id
1 'polypeptide(L)'
;MKKTKMTFLLSEICLFILLLLCMHLIFSGEKPQKRVAVIVEKSGDEKWDSFINGLKQAAGIRNIHLIICNTDEIEDAQEEKSLICEQLDNQVDAFIVQAAPGEDTGAMLREIRSQKPVLLVANGVPKEPENGKRTQHPELPAVMPDNYGMGYTLGEDLKSRENIQGKRIGIVGGLAETECSRERAKGVLDALSDTGCEIRFHIHTTYDMAITEKLRKEKAVDYLIVLETSALEQIAGMYAQENGNHPGIYGIGNSIKCVYYLDEAVVEGLVAADGYDMGYQSVLEISGALKNQLYTMKNRETAYRLLHKEDIFREEVQQFLHTYD
;
A
#
# COMPACT_ATOMS: atom_id res chain seq x y z
N MET A 1 4.50 -60.45 -47.68
CA MET A 1 5.62 -60.08 -46.80
C MET A 1 5.98 -58.59 -46.74
N LYS A 2 5.97 -57.79 -47.82
CA LYS A 2 6.32 -56.38 -47.76
C LYS A 2 5.31 -55.51 -46.98
N LYS A 3 3.98 -55.77 -47.10
CA LYS A 3 2.93 -54.98 -46.38
C LYS A 3 2.97 -55.15 -44.87
N THR A 4 3.24 -56.37 -44.38
CA THR A 4 3.32 -56.66 -42.94
C THR A 4 4.53 -56.02 -42.27
N LYS A 5 5.66 -55.92 -42.97
CA LYS A 5 6.86 -55.22 -42.47
C LYS A 5 6.65 -53.68 -42.37
N MET A 6 5.89 -53.10 -43.32
CA MET A 6 5.60 -51.69 -43.36
C MET A 6 4.56 -51.30 -42.28
N THR A 7 3.56 -52.14 -42.03
CA THR A 7 2.61 -51.92 -40.90
C THR A 7 3.29 -52.06 -39.55
N PHE A 8 4.24 -52.98 -39.39
CA PHE A 8 5.03 -53.13 -38.16
C PHE A 8 5.92 -51.89 -37.91
N LEU A 9 6.61 -51.40 -38.94
CA LEU A 9 7.46 -50.22 -38.84
C LEU A 9 6.62 -48.95 -38.50
N LEU A 10 5.44 -48.80 -39.08
CA LEU A 10 4.52 -47.71 -38.76
C LEU A 10 4.03 -47.76 -37.30
N SER A 11 3.76 -49.00 -36.77
CA SER A 11 3.34 -49.11 -35.35
C SER A 11 4.46 -48.80 -34.38
N GLU A 12 5.73 -49.17 -34.70
CA GLU A 12 6.88 -48.78 -33.87
C GLU A 12 7.11 -47.25 -33.86
N ILE A 13 7.00 -46.58 -35.01
CA ILE A 13 7.13 -45.13 -35.10
C ILE A 13 6.00 -44.45 -34.31
N CYS A 14 4.76 -44.96 -34.42
CA CYS A 14 3.61 -44.41 -33.66
C CYS A 14 3.81 -44.59 -32.14
N LEU A 15 4.31 -45.73 -31.70
CA LEU A 15 4.64 -46.03 -30.30
C LEU A 15 5.73 -45.09 -29.78
N PHE A 16 6.79 -44.88 -30.60
CA PHE A 16 7.87 -43.97 -30.25
C PHE A 16 7.44 -42.51 -30.12
N ILE A 17 6.59 -42.03 -31.05
CA ILE A 17 5.97 -40.69 -30.97
C ILE A 17 5.10 -40.55 -29.73
N LEU A 18 4.28 -41.59 -29.42
CA LEU A 18 3.45 -41.60 -28.21
C LEU A 18 4.31 -41.58 -26.94
N LEU A 19 5.41 -42.31 -26.93
CA LEU A 19 6.35 -42.34 -25.81
C LEU A 19 7.05 -40.98 -25.62
N LEU A 20 7.47 -40.32 -26.70
CA LEU A 20 8.01 -38.98 -26.66
C LEU A 20 6.97 -37.96 -26.18
N LEU A 21 5.71 -38.11 -26.60
CA LEU A 21 4.61 -37.26 -26.15
C LEU A 21 4.31 -37.47 -24.65
N CYS A 22 4.28 -38.71 -24.19
CA CYS A 22 4.18 -39.05 -22.77
C CYS A 22 5.38 -38.54 -21.96
N MET A 23 6.58 -38.69 -22.44
CA MET A 23 7.79 -38.12 -21.82
C MET A 23 7.67 -36.59 -21.77
N HIS A 24 7.27 -35.93 -22.87
CA HIS A 24 7.08 -34.48 -22.89
C HIS A 24 6.02 -34.03 -21.89
N LEU A 25 4.90 -34.77 -21.75
CA LEU A 25 3.87 -34.49 -20.75
C LEU A 25 4.33 -34.74 -19.31
N ILE A 26 5.14 -35.78 -19.08
CA ILE A 26 5.67 -36.10 -17.74
C ILE A 26 6.82 -35.14 -17.35
N PHE A 27 7.65 -34.75 -18.30
CA PHE A 27 8.79 -33.84 -18.07
C PHE A 27 8.51 -32.38 -18.38
N SER A 28 7.34 -32.02 -18.95
CA SER A 28 6.84 -30.65 -18.92
C SER A 28 6.33 -30.36 -17.51
N GLY A 29 7.25 -30.51 -16.52
CA GLY A 29 6.98 -30.13 -15.14
C GLY A 29 6.43 -28.73 -15.11
N GLU A 30 5.49 -28.47 -14.22
CA GLU A 30 4.99 -27.12 -13.93
C GLU A 30 6.19 -26.18 -13.83
N LYS A 31 6.19 -25.13 -14.65
CA LYS A 31 7.25 -24.11 -14.56
C LYS A 31 7.28 -23.67 -13.11
N PRO A 32 8.47 -23.65 -12.47
CA PRO A 32 8.57 -23.25 -11.07
C PRO A 32 7.88 -21.88 -10.91
N GLN A 33 7.04 -21.78 -9.90
CA GLN A 33 6.33 -20.55 -9.59
C GLN A 33 7.34 -19.42 -9.39
N LYS A 34 7.04 -18.26 -9.96
CA LYS A 34 7.81 -17.07 -9.68
C LYS A 34 7.57 -16.63 -8.24
N ARG A 35 8.64 -16.28 -7.54
CA ARG A 35 8.64 -15.90 -6.12
C ARG A 35 8.70 -14.39 -6.00
N VAL A 36 7.76 -13.80 -5.29
CA VAL A 36 7.67 -12.34 -5.08
C VAL A 36 7.67 -12.07 -3.57
N ALA A 37 8.66 -11.33 -3.10
CA ALA A 37 8.72 -10.86 -1.73
C ALA A 37 7.89 -9.59 -1.57
N VAL A 38 7.13 -9.52 -0.48
CA VAL A 38 6.34 -8.35 -0.06
C VAL A 38 6.95 -7.84 1.24
N ILE A 39 7.43 -6.60 1.23
CA ILE A 39 8.08 -5.95 2.37
C ILE A 39 7.30 -4.67 2.67
N VAL A 40 6.58 -4.67 3.78
CA VAL A 40 5.82 -3.54 4.29
C VAL A 40 6.05 -3.43 5.79
N GLU A 41 6.08 -2.22 6.33
CA GLU A 41 6.24 -1.97 7.77
C GLU A 41 5.10 -2.60 8.57
N LYS A 42 5.40 -3.27 9.69
CA LYS A 42 4.41 -3.93 10.57
C LYS A 42 3.43 -4.80 9.77
N SER A 43 3.97 -5.73 9.01
CA SER A 43 3.21 -6.58 8.09
C SER A 43 2.08 -7.39 8.72
N GLY A 44 2.08 -7.53 10.05
CA GLY A 44 1.02 -8.17 10.84
C GLY A 44 -0.12 -7.25 11.26
N ASP A 45 -0.07 -5.95 10.96
CA ASP A 45 -1.12 -4.99 11.32
C ASP A 45 -2.37 -5.17 10.44
N GLU A 46 -3.57 -5.05 11.04
CA GLU A 46 -4.87 -5.15 10.37
C GLU A 46 -5.02 -4.18 9.17
N LYS A 47 -4.29 -3.05 9.17
CA LYS A 47 -4.28 -2.10 8.05
C LYS A 47 -3.86 -2.74 6.71
N TRP A 48 -3.16 -3.86 6.76
CA TRP A 48 -2.68 -4.59 5.58
C TRP A 48 -3.59 -5.73 5.12
N ASP A 49 -4.62 -6.12 5.89
CA ASP A 49 -5.44 -7.30 5.59
C ASP A 49 -6.07 -7.25 4.20
N SER A 50 -6.73 -6.14 3.86
CA SER A 50 -7.34 -5.94 2.54
C SER A 50 -6.28 -5.99 1.41
N PHE A 51 -5.12 -5.35 1.61
CA PHE A 51 -4.00 -5.38 0.67
C PHE A 51 -3.47 -6.79 0.46
N ILE A 52 -3.24 -7.52 1.55
CA ILE A 52 -2.74 -8.91 1.50
C ILE A 52 -3.76 -9.83 0.81
N ASN A 53 -5.06 -9.61 1.02
CA ASN A 53 -6.11 -10.37 0.33
C ASN A 53 -6.08 -10.11 -1.18
N GLY A 54 -5.94 -8.86 -1.61
CA GLY A 54 -5.76 -8.50 -3.02
C GLY A 54 -4.52 -9.15 -3.65
N LEU A 55 -3.38 -9.12 -2.94
CA LEU A 55 -2.15 -9.82 -3.35
C LEU A 55 -2.39 -11.31 -3.55
N LYS A 56 -2.98 -12.00 -2.55
CA LYS A 56 -3.23 -13.45 -2.59
C LYS A 56 -4.14 -13.84 -3.74
N GLN A 57 -5.22 -13.10 -3.95
CA GLN A 57 -6.16 -13.36 -5.04
C GLN A 57 -5.48 -13.25 -6.41
N ALA A 58 -4.77 -12.17 -6.67
CA ALA A 58 -4.08 -11.98 -7.94
C ALA A 58 -2.93 -12.98 -8.13
N ALA A 59 -2.20 -13.32 -7.06
CA ALA A 59 -1.11 -14.28 -7.10
C ALA A 59 -1.59 -15.70 -7.45
N GLY A 60 -2.73 -16.12 -6.91
CA GLY A 60 -3.38 -17.39 -7.28
C GLY A 60 -3.70 -17.44 -8.77
N ILE A 61 -4.30 -16.38 -9.33
CA ILE A 61 -4.65 -16.28 -10.75
C ILE A 61 -3.38 -16.27 -11.64
N ARG A 62 -2.30 -15.66 -11.17
CA ARG A 62 -1.05 -15.49 -11.94
C ARG A 62 -0.03 -16.60 -11.73
N ASN A 63 -0.31 -17.58 -10.88
CA ASN A 63 0.59 -18.66 -10.47
C ASN A 63 1.92 -18.09 -9.90
N ILE A 64 1.81 -17.15 -8.96
CA ILE A 64 2.93 -16.52 -8.25
C ILE A 64 2.95 -17.02 -6.82
N HIS A 65 4.16 -17.35 -6.32
CA HIS A 65 4.39 -17.63 -4.91
C HIS A 65 4.74 -16.35 -4.18
N LEU A 66 3.84 -15.90 -3.29
CA LEU A 66 4.06 -14.73 -2.45
C LEU A 66 4.85 -15.12 -1.19
N ILE A 67 5.81 -14.29 -0.83
CA ILE A 67 6.55 -14.34 0.43
C ILE A 67 6.28 -13.02 1.15
N ILE A 68 5.34 -13.02 2.08
CA ILE A 68 5.07 -11.85 2.92
C ILE A 68 6.10 -11.89 4.04
N CYS A 69 7.05 -10.95 4.02
CA CYS A 69 8.06 -10.85 5.04
C CYS A 69 7.43 -10.42 6.35
N ASN A 70 7.73 -11.13 7.44
CA ASN A 70 7.30 -10.72 8.76
C ASN A 70 8.22 -9.58 9.22
N THR A 71 7.67 -8.39 9.39
CA THR A 71 8.40 -7.17 9.71
C THR A 71 7.77 -6.46 10.89
N ASP A 72 8.62 -5.84 11.69
CA ASP A 72 8.24 -4.81 12.64
C ASP A 72 8.34 -3.41 11.99
N GLU A 73 8.73 -2.40 12.72
CA GLU A 73 9.08 -1.08 12.20
C GLU A 73 10.27 -1.19 11.25
N ILE A 74 10.26 -0.40 10.18
CA ILE A 74 11.37 -0.27 9.24
C ILE A 74 11.80 1.20 9.28
N GLU A 75 12.83 1.47 10.06
CA GLU A 75 13.17 2.84 10.43
C GLU A 75 13.92 3.61 9.33
N ASP A 76 14.67 2.90 8.48
CA ASP A 76 15.50 3.54 7.45
C ASP A 76 15.79 2.63 6.24
N ALA A 77 16.48 3.21 5.26
CA ALA A 77 16.91 2.53 4.03
C ALA A 77 17.88 1.37 4.29
N GLN A 78 18.67 1.39 5.37
CA GLN A 78 19.65 0.34 5.64
C GLN A 78 18.97 -0.91 6.17
N GLU A 79 17.97 -0.75 7.02
CA GLU A 79 17.15 -1.86 7.50
C GLU A 79 16.34 -2.49 6.37
N GLU A 80 15.67 -1.66 5.56
CA GLU A 80 14.97 -2.12 4.36
C GLU A 80 15.89 -2.88 3.40
N LYS A 81 17.12 -2.36 3.16
CA LYS A 81 18.13 -3.03 2.33
C LYS A 81 18.50 -4.41 2.88
N SER A 82 18.62 -4.52 4.20
CA SER A 82 18.95 -5.79 4.85
C SER A 82 17.86 -6.84 4.62
N LEU A 83 16.58 -6.47 4.77
CA LEU A 83 15.44 -7.34 4.47
C LEU A 83 15.40 -7.75 2.99
N ILE A 84 15.66 -6.81 2.08
CA ILE A 84 15.72 -7.11 0.63
C ILE A 84 16.87 -8.08 0.32
N CYS A 85 18.07 -7.86 0.88
CA CYS A 85 19.22 -8.73 0.66
C CYS A 85 18.95 -10.16 1.14
N GLU A 86 18.31 -10.34 2.29
CA GLU A 86 17.89 -11.65 2.77
C GLU A 86 16.97 -12.36 1.75
N GLN A 87 16.03 -11.65 1.14
CA GLN A 87 15.14 -12.22 0.15
C GLN A 87 15.84 -12.47 -1.20
N LEU A 88 16.87 -11.69 -1.55
CA LEU A 88 17.73 -12.00 -2.70
C LEU A 88 18.46 -13.32 -2.50
N ASP A 89 19.00 -13.58 -1.31
CA ASP A 89 19.64 -14.86 -0.96
C ASP A 89 18.63 -16.02 -1.02
N ASN A 90 17.37 -15.76 -0.68
CA ASN A 90 16.24 -16.68 -0.84
C ASN A 90 15.78 -16.85 -2.30
N GLN A 91 16.48 -16.25 -3.27
CA GLN A 91 16.24 -16.37 -4.72
C GLN A 91 14.84 -15.89 -5.16
N VAL A 92 14.35 -14.80 -4.61
CA VAL A 92 13.11 -14.17 -5.11
C VAL A 92 13.31 -13.58 -6.50
N ASP A 93 12.24 -13.52 -7.28
CA ASP A 93 12.25 -13.00 -8.66
C ASP A 93 11.91 -11.50 -8.73
N ALA A 94 11.16 -10.97 -7.75
CA ALA A 94 10.73 -9.57 -7.70
C ALA A 94 10.30 -9.13 -6.29
N PHE A 95 10.12 -7.83 -6.11
CA PHE A 95 9.76 -7.18 -4.86
C PHE A 95 8.54 -6.28 -4.99
N ILE A 96 7.66 -6.31 -4.01
CA ILE A 96 6.61 -5.32 -3.73
C ILE A 96 6.97 -4.70 -2.39
N VAL A 97 7.21 -3.39 -2.34
CA VAL A 97 7.84 -2.71 -1.20
C VAL A 97 7.09 -1.45 -0.82
N GLN A 98 6.81 -1.26 0.46
CA GLN A 98 6.50 0.06 1.01
C GLN A 98 7.83 0.73 1.32
N ALA A 99 8.17 1.80 0.62
CA ALA A 99 9.45 2.47 0.80
C ALA A 99 9.65 2.94 2.25
N ALA A 100 10.78 2.60 2.86
CA ALA A 100 11.17 3.09 4.17
C ALA A 100 11.33 4.62 4.18
N PRO A 101 11.22 5.27 5.35
CA PRO A 101 11.49 6.70 5.45
C PRO A 101 12.97 7.03 5.15
N GLY A 102 13.21 8.25 4.71
CA GLY A 102 14.57 8.78 4.46
C GLY A 102 14.88 9.06 2.99
N GLU A 103 15.89 9.92 2.81
CA GLU A 103 16.31 10.41 1.48
C GLU A 103 17.03 9.34 0.63
N ASP A 104 17.75 8.43 1.29
CA ASP A 104 18.59 7.41 0.64
C ASP A 104 17.77 6.23 0.08
N THR A 105 16.55 6.03 0.56
CA THR A 105 15.67 4.89 0.20
C THR A 105 15.44 4.83 -1.31
N GLY A 106 15.16 5.96 -1.94
CA GLY A 106 14.95 6.00 -3.38
C GLY A 106 16.15 5.54 -4.19
N ALA A 107 17.36 5.95 -3.81
CA ALA A 107 18.59 5.54 -4.48
C ALA A 107 18.85 4.04 -4.30
N MET A 108 18.69 3.53 -3.09
CA MET A 108 18.85 2.12 -2.74
C MET A 108 17.87 1.24 -3.54
N LEU A 109 16.59 1.58 -3.57
CA LEU A 109 15.58 0.79 -4.31
C LEU A 109 15.80 0.82 -5.83
N ARG A 110 16.32 1.91 -6.41
CA ARG A 110 16.71 1.95 -7.83
C ARG A 110 17.90 1.03 -8.12
N GLU A 111 18.86 0.93 -7.20
CA GLU A 111 19.96 -0.02 -7.30
C GLU A 111 19.44 -1.47 -7.36
N ILE A 112 18.54 -1.82 -6.44
CA ILE A 112 17.89 -3.16 -6.43
C ILE A 112 17.10 -3.40 -7.73
N ARG A 113 16.35 -2.40 -8.20
CA ARG A 113 15.58 -2.49 -9.44
C ARG A 113 16.43 -2.79 -10.66
N SER A 114 17.68 -2.40 -10.69
CA SER A 114 18.60 -2.75 -11.78
C SER A 114 18.86 -4.26 -11.89
N GLN A 115 18.59 -5.01 -10.82
CA GLN A 115 18.82 -6.46 -10.74
C GLN A 115 17.51 -7.26 -10.78
N LYS A 116 16.47 -6.79 -10.10
CA LYS A 116 15.16 -7.44 -9.97
C LYS A 116 14.03 -6.43 -10.08
N PRO A 117 12.87 -6.77 -10.64
CA PRO A 117 11.70 -5.88 -10.63
C PRO A 117 11.34 -5.45 -9.20
N VAL A 118 11.17 -4.15 -9.00
CA VAL A 118 10.71 -3.52 -7.75
C VAL A 118 9.50 -2.67 -8.06
N LEU A 119 8.44 -2.82 -7.27
CA LEU A 119 7.21 -2.04 -7.32
C LEU A 119 6.92 -1.45 -5.94
N LEU A 120 6.65 -0.15 -5.90
CA LEU A 120 6.28 0.53 -4.66
C LEU A 120 4.79 0.42 -4.37
N VAL A 121 4.43 0.36 -3.09
CA VAL A 121 3.05 0.40 -2.60
C VAL A 121 2.90 1.35 -1.42
N ALA A 122 1.73 1.95 -1.27
CA ALA A 122 1.32 2.82 -0.17
C ALA A 122 2.18 4.07 0.05
N ASN A 123 3.50 3.97 0.00
CA ASN A 123 4.44 5.08 0.13
C ASN A 123 5.39 5.13 -1.07
N GLY A 124 5.56 6.31 -1.65
CA GLY A 124 6.49 6.58 -2.73
C GLY A 124 7.87 7.00 -2.23
N VAL A 125 8.71 7.35 -3.15
CA VAL A 125 10.01 8.00 -2.89
C VAL A 125 10.02 9.36 -3.56
N PRO A 126 10.72 10.37 -2.98
CA PRO A 126 10.85 11.68 -3.59
C PRO A 126 11.36 11.58 -5.04
N LYS A 127 10.75 12.33 -5.94
CA LYS A 127 11.26 12.46 -7.31
C LYS A 127 12.63 13.12 -7.26
N GLU A 128 13.58 12.56 -7.98
CA GLU A 128 14.87 13.24 -8.14
C GLU A 128 14.66 14.62 -8.78
N PRO A 129 15.35 15.68 -8.28
CA PRO A 129 15.26 16.99 -8.89
C PRO A 129 15.72 16.89 -10.36
N GLU A 130 14.92 17.41 -11.29
CA GLU A 130 15.22 17.49 -12.72
C GLU A 130 16.39 18.47 -12.98
N ASN A 131 17.59 18.13 -12.55
CA ASN A 131 18.80 18.91 -12.80
C ASN A 131 19.34 18.72 -14.25
N GLY A 132 18.46 18.52 -15.24
CA GLY A 132 18.80 18.47 -16.65
C GLY A 132 19.67 17.29 -17.09
N LYS A 133 20.05 16.39 -16.17
CA LYS A 133 20.72 15.13 -16.50
C LYS A 133 19.66 14.02 -16.46
N ARG A 134 19.50 13.31 -17.57
CA ARG A 134 18.73 12.06 -17.59
C ARG A 134 19.22 11.21 -16.43
N THR A 135 18.32 10.91 -15.49
CA THR A 135 18.61 10.01 -14.38
C THR A 135 19.12 8.69 -14.97
N GLN A 136 20.26 8.21 -14.51
CA GLN A 136 20.86 6.96 -14.99
C GLN A 136 20.05 5.73 -14.56
N HIS A 137 19.07 5.92 -13.66
CA HIS A 137 18.28 4.85 -13.08
C HIS A 137 16.82 4.94 -13.53
N PRO A 138 16.16 3.79 -13.80
CA PRO A 138 14.75 3.76 -14.17
C PRO A 138 13.90 4.26 -13.02
N GLU A 139 12.82 4.97 -13.35
CA GLU A 139 11.82 5.42 -12.39
C GLU A 139 11.21 4.23 -11.64
N LEU A 140 10.96 4.36 -10.33
CA LEU A 140 10.33 3.32 -9.52
C LEU A 140 8.82 3.37 -9.76
N PRO A 141 8.21 2.32 -10.34
CA PRO A 141 6.77 2.27 -10.52
C PRO A 141 6.08 2.07 -9.17
N ALA A 142 4.87 2.58 -9.05
CA ALA A 142 4.11 2.53 -7.82
C ALA A 142 2.64 2.19 -8.07
N VAL A 143 2.04 1.50 -7.11
CA VAL A 143 0.60 1.28 -7.00
C VAL A 143 0.17 1.85 -5.65
N MET A 144 -0.52 2.98 -5.66
CA MET A 144 -0.91 3.70 -4.45
C MET A 144 -2.08 4.65 -4.72
N PRO A 145 -2.83 5.08 -3.71
CA PRO A 145 -3.85 6.12 -3.89
C PRO A 145 -3.20 7.50 -4.13
N ASP A 146 -3.99 8.45 -4.63
CA ASP A 146 -3.62 9.87 -4.63
C ASP A 146 -3.59 10.40 -3.20
N ASN A 147 -2.41 10.39 -2.58
CA ASN A 147 -2.23 10.83 -1.19
C ASN A 147 -2.55 12.32 -1.00
N TYR A 148 -2.23 13.18 -1.98
CA TYR A 148 -2.60 14.58 -1.94
C TYR A 148 -4.13 14.73 -2.00
N GLY A 149 -4.79 14.05 -2.94
CA GLY A 149 -6.24 14.07 -3.09
C GLY A 149 -6.96 13.53 -1.85
N MET A 150 -6.44 12.51 -1.17
CA MET A 150 -7.00 12.02 0.10
C MET A 150 -6.99 13.13 1.18
N GLY A 151 -5.86 13.80 1.35
CA GLY A 151 -5.74 14.91 2.30
C GLY A 151 -6.63 16.10 1.94
N TYR A 152 -6.65 16.45 0.67
CA TYR A 152 -7.51 17.54 0.15
C TYR A 152 -8.99 17.24 0.36
N THR A 153 -9.43 16.02 0.06
CA THR A 153 -10.82 15.57 0.27
C THR A 153 -11.22 15.68 1.74
N LEU A 154 -10.34 15.28 2.66
CA LEU A 154 -10.61 15.35 4.09
C LEU A 154 -10.72 16.80 4.59
N GLY A 155 -9.87 17.71 4.10
CA GLY A 155 -9.94 19.13 4.41
C GLY A 155 -11.20 19.79 3.85
N GLU A 156 -11.59 19.49 2.61
CA GLU A 156 -12.83 19.97 2.00
C GLU A 156 -14.08 19.44 2.72
N ASP A 157 -14.05 18.19 3.19
CA ASP A 157 -15.16 17.63 3.96
C ASP A 157 -15.37 18.39 5.27
N LEU A 158 -14.31 18.59 6.07
CA LEU A 158 -14.37 19.38 7.28
C LEU A 158 -14.92 20.79 7.00
N LYS A 159 -14.41 21.47 5.98
CA LYS A 159 -14.85 22.82 5.57
C LYS A 159 -16.31 22.87 5.14
N SER A 160 -16.81 21.81 4.49
CA SER A 160 -18.19 21.77 3.97
C SER A 160 -19.22 21.48 5.06
N ARG A 161 -18.85 20.72 6.09
CA ARG A 161 -19.75 20.30 7.16
C ARG A 161 -19.74 21.24 8.35
N GLU A 162 -18.62 21.94 8.56
CA GLU A 162 -18.40 22.74 9.75
C GLU A 162 -18.10 24.20 9.44
N ASN A 163 -18.56 25.11 10.32
CA ASN A 163 -18.11 26.48 10.27
C ASN A 163 -16.75 26.59 10.97
N ILE A 164 -15.67 26.49 10.18
CA ILE A 164 -14.30 26.46 10.69
C ILE A 164 -13.62 27.83 10.78
N GLN A 165 -14.29 28.90 10.40
CA GLN A 165 -13.72 30.26 10.51
C GLN A 165 -13.37 30.57 11.96
N GLY A 166 -12.12 30.94 12.23
CA GLY A 166 -11.60 31.20 13.57
C GLY A 166 -11.47 29.99 14.47
N LYS A 167 -11.72 28.79 13.98
CA LYS A 167 -11.52 27.53 14.70
C LYS A 167 -10.05 27.10 14.69
N ARG A 168 -9.66 26.40 15.73
CA ARG A 168 -8.30 25.86 15.92
C ARG A 168 -8.27 24.42 15.46
N ILE A 169 -7.35 24.13 14.57
CA ILE A 169 -7.18 22.79 13.97
C ILE A 169 -5.80 22.26 14.33
N GLY A 170 -5.76 21.03 14.81
CA GLY A 170 -4.52 20.25 14.96
C GLY A 170 -4.38 19.26 13.80
N ILE A 171 -3.17 19.08 13.29
CA ILE A 171 -2.85 18.08 12.27
C ILE A 171 -1.89 17.07 12.86
N VAL A 172 -2.19 15.77 12.66
CA VAL A 172 -1.34 14.65 13.04
C VAL A 172 -1.00 13.88 11.77
N GLY A 173 0.26 13.96 11.33
CA GLY A 173 0.80 13.24 10.19
C GLY A 173 1.39 11.89 10.60
N GLY A 174 1.68 11.05 9.59
CA GLY A 174 2.58 9.90 9.72
C GLY A 174 4.04 10.37 9.88
N LEU A 175 5.00 9.47 9.64
CA LEU A 175 6.43 9.81 9.69
C LEU A 175 6.74 10.95 8.70
N ALA A 176 7.38 12.00 9.18
CA ALA A 176 7.61 13.24 8.42
C ALA A 176 8.47 13.02 7.17
N GLU A 177 9.35 12.01 7.21
CA GLU A 177 10.29 11.65 6.16
C GLU A 177 9.61 10.89 4.99
N THR A 178 8.35 10.45 5.15
CA THR A 178 7.62 9.73 4.11
C THR A 178 6.94 10.68 3.13
N GLU A 179 6.92 10.30 1.84
CA GLU A 179 6.26 11.09 0.81
C GLU A 179 4.75 11.16 1.04
N CYS A 180 4.10 10.03 1.37
CA CYS A 180 2.67 9.98 1.61
C CYS A 180 2.22 10.90 2.75
N SER A 181 3.00 11.01 3.84
CA SER A 181 2.70 11.93 4.96
C SER A 181 2.73 13.38 4.51
N ARG A 182 3.76 13.77 3.73
CA ARG A 182 3.89 15.14 3.20
C ARG A 182 2.77 15.50 2.23
N GLU A 183 2.43 14.60 1.29
CA GLU A 183 1.39 14.84 0.30
C GLU A 183 0.00 14.95 0.94
N ARG A 184 -0.33 14.08 1.90
CA ARG A 184 -1.60 14.16 2.66
C ARG A 184 -1.70 15.47 3.43
N ALA A 185 -0.67 15.85 4.16
CA ALA A 185 -0.64 17.11 4.91
C ALA A 185 -0.77 18.32 3.99
N LYS A 186 -0.08 18.32 2.84
CA LYS A 186 -0.19 19.37 1.83
C LYS A 186 -1.62 19.49 1.30
N GLY A 187 -2.27 18.37 0.97
CA GLY A 187 -3.65 18.38 0.51
C GLY A 187 -4.61 19.04 1.52
N VAL A 188 -4.49 18.68 2.82
CA VAL A 188 -5.28 19.32 3.89
C VAL A 188 -5.00 20.80 3.99
N LEU A 189 -3.74 21.22 4.01
CA LEU A 189 -3.36 22.63 4.15
C LEU A 189 -3.87 23.47 2.97
N ASP A 190 -3.78 22.92 1.75
CA ASP A 190 -4.29 23.60 0.56
C ASP A 190 -5.83 23.75 0.60
N ALA A 191 -6.56 22.70 1.04
CA ALA A 191 -8.02 22.76 1.20
C ALA A 191 -8.48 23.79 2.25
N LEU A 192 -7.68 23.96 3.31
CA LEU A 192 -8.01 24.88 4.42
C LEU A 192 -7.47 26.31 4.24
N SER A 193 -6.69 26.59 3.20
CA SER A 193 -5.92 27.85 3.04
C SER A 193 -6.76 29.11 3.11
N ASP A 194 -7.98 29.10 2.57
CA ASP A 194 -8.86 30.29 2.44
C ASP A 194 -9.99 30.34 3.49
N THR A 195 -9.92 29.51 4.54
CA THR A 195 -11.05 29.36 5.48
C THR A 195 -10.98 30.28 6.69
N GLY A 196 -9.82 30.88 6.96
CA GLY A 196 -9.60 31.70 8.16
C GLY A 196 -9.54 30.88 9.46
N CYS A 197 -9.35 29.58 9.40
CA CYS A 197 -9.02 28.73 10.55
C CYS A 197 -7.56 28.94 11.01
N GLU A 198 -7.28 28.57 12.25
CA GLU A 198 -5.92 28.60 12.81
C GLU A 198 -5.34 27.18 12.86
N ILE A 199 -4.30 26.88 12.10
CA ILE A 199 -3.54 25.63 12.30
C ILE A 199 -2.70 25.79 13.56
N ARG A 200 -3.12 25.14 14.64
CA ARG A 200 -2.54 25.30 15.99
C ARG A 200 -1.24 24.56 16.16
N PHE A 201 -1.19 23.35 15.59
CA PHE A 201 0.00 22.51 15.56
C PHE A 201 -0.07 21.54 14.37
N HIS A 202 1.10 21.07 13.95
CA HIS A 202 1.28 19.97 13.03
C HIS A 202 2.37 19.05 13.62
N ILE A 203 1.96 17.89 14.14
CA ILE A 203 2.83 16.91 14.75
C ILE A 203 2.88 15.63 13.92
N HIS A 204 3.93 14.85 14.09
CA HIS A 204 4.16 13.62 13.35
C HIS A 204 4.36 12.43 14.28
N THR A 205 3.98 11.23 13.81
CA THR A 205 4.38 9.99 14.46
C THR A 205 5.90 9.85 14.44
N THR A 206 6.44 9.17 15.44
CA THR A 206 7.86 8.83 15.53
C THR A 206 7.97 7.47 16.22
N TYR A 207 9.11 6.82 16.11
CA TYR A 207 9.33 5.51 16.72
C TYR A 207 9.61 5.59 18.24
N ASP A 208 10.05 6.75 18.74
CA ASP A 208 10.49 6.93 20.13
C ASP A 208 9.37 7.31 21.12
N MET A 209 8.22 7.78 20.64
CA MET A 209 7.13 8.28 21.49
C MET A 209 5.76 8.03 20.89
N ALA A 210 4.84 7.52 21.71
CA ALA A 210 3.44 7.34 21.33
C ALA A 210 2.80 8.67 20.91
N ILE A 211 2.03 8.66 19.83
CA ILE A 211 1.39 9.88 19.29
C ILE A 211 0.41 10.50 20.29
N THR A 212 -0.24 9.68 21.11
CA THR A 212 -1.13 10.16 22.19
C THR A 212 -0.39 10.95 23.26
N GLU A 213 0.86 10.59 23.58
CA GLU A 213 1.71 11.36 24.51
C GLU A 213 2.15 12.68 23.92
N LYS A 214 2.47 12.72 22.61
CA LYS A 214 2.75 13.97 21.91
C LYS A 214 1.53 14.88 21.90
N LEU A 215 0.36 14.34 21.54
CA LEU A 215 -0.88 15.09 21.48
C LEU A 215 -1.27 15.72 22.82
N ARG A 216 -1.06 15.02 23.95
CA ARG A 216 -1.32 15.55 25.30
C ARG A 216 -0.46 16.76 25.69
N LYS A 217 0.67 16.98 25.02
CA LYS A 217 1.52 18.14 25.23
C LYS A 217 1.06 19.35 24.43
N GLU A 218 0.19 19.15 23.45
CA GLU A 218 -0.33 20.19 22.59
C GLU A 218 -1.51 20.92 23.23
N LYS A 219 -1.77 22.13 22.76
CA LYS A 219 -2.91 22.92 23.20
C LYS A 219 -4.20 22.40 22.60
N ALA A 220 -5.30 22.53 23.36
CA ALA A 220 -6.62 22.11 22.90
C ALA A 220 -7.01 22.77 21.57
N VAL A 221 -7.63 21.99 20.71
CA VAL A 221 -8.15 22.36 19.39
C VAL A 221 -9.65 22.08 19.28
N ASP A 222 -10.29 22.67 18.29
CA ASP A 222 -11.71 22.44 18.02
C ASP A 222 -11.88 21.22 17.11
N TYR A 223 -10.92 21.01 16.18
CA TYR A 223 -10.88 19.88 15.26
C TYR A 223 -9.48 19.28 15.19
N LEU A 224 -9.43 17.96 14.97
CA LEU A 224 -8.21 17.19 14.81
C LEU A 224 -8.25 16.41 13.50
N ILE A 225 -7.27 16.62 12.64
CA ILE A 225 -7.12 15.90 11.39
C ILE A 225 -5.96 14.91 11.53
N VAL A 226 -6.24 13.61 11.38
CA VAL A 226 -5.26 12.55 11.57
C VAL A 226 -5.03 11.81 10.24
N LEU A 227 -3.81 11.86 9.72
CA LEU A 227 -3.48 11.49 8.34
C LEU A 227 -2.86 10.09 8.20
N GLU A 228 -2.93 9.26 9.25
CA GLU A 228 -2.32 7.93 9.28
C GLU A 228 -3.17 6.97 10.12
N THR A 229 -3.33 5.71 9.63
CA THR A 229 -4.22 4.71 10.23
C THR A 229 -3.91 4.40 11.69
N SER A 230 -2.64 4.06 12.00
CA SER A 230 -2.26 3.66 13.37
C SER A 230 -2.35 4.83 14.35
N ALA A 231 -2.07 6.05 13.90
CA ALA A 231 -2.27 7.26 14.70
C ALA A 231 -3.77 7.52 14.96
N LEU A 232 -4.60 7.34 13.95
CA LEU A 232 -6.06 7.50 14.08
C LEU A 232 -6.64 6.49 15.08
N GLU A 233 -6.22 5.22 15.00
CA GLU A 233 -6.64 4.19 15.95
C GLU A 233 -6.28 4.53 17.40
N GLN A 234 -5.03 4.98 17.62
CA GLN A 234 -4.56 5.32 18.97
C GLN A 234 -5.29 6.55 19.53
N ILE A 235 -5.46 7.60 18.72
CA ILE A 235 -6.09 8.86 19.13
C ILE A 235 -7.59 8.67 19.34
N ALA A 236 -8.29 8.02 18.40
CA ALA A 236 -9.70 7.73 18.54
C ALA A 236 -9.98 6.80 19.74
N GLY A 237 -9.11 5.77 19.95
CA GLY A 237 -9.19 4.90 21.10
C GLY A 237 -8.97 5.62 22.44
N MET A 238 -8.10 6.60 22.48
CA MET A 238 -7.89 7.44 23.66
C MET A 238 -9.15 8.25 23.98
N TYR A 239 -9.72 8.95 22.99
CA TYR A 239 -10.92 9.78 23.21
C TYR A 239 -12.19 8.95 23.45
N ALA A 240 -12.32 7.76 22.87
CA ALA A 240 -13.42 6.85 23.15
C ALA A 240 -13.49 6.39 24.63
N GLN A 241 -12.35 6.39 25.34
CA GLN A 241 -12.27 6.04 26.75
C GLN A 241 -12.47 7.22 27.70
N GLU A 242 -12.30 8.45 27.18
CA GLU A 242 -12.46 9.67 27.97
C GLU A 242 -13.93 10.12 27.97
N ASN A 243 -14.56 10.16 29.16
CA ASN A 243 -15.95 10.67 29.33
C ASN A 243 -16.03 12.20 29.24
N GLY A 244 -15.48 12.79 28.20
CA GLY A 244 -15.38 14.25 28.04
C GLY A 244 -15.64 14.74 26.64
N ASN A 245 -15.73 16.07 26.48
CA ASN A 245 -15.73 16.68 25.16
C ASN A 245 -14.38 16.50 24.52
N HIS A 246 -14.36 15.88 23.33
CA HIS A 246 -13.18 15.76 22.47
C HIS A 246 -13.33 16.66 21.23
N PRO A 247 -12.23 17.00 20.54
CA PRO A 247 -12.31 17.70 19.27
C PRO A 247 -13.06 16.88 18.23
N GLY A 248 -13.68 17.50 17.24
CA GLY A 248 -14.18 16.79 16.06
C GLY A 248 -13.00 16.11 15.36
N ILE A 249 -13.06 14.80 15.13
CA ILE A 249 -11.95 14.02 14.58
C ILE A 249 -12.26 13.62 13.14
N TYR A 250 -11.36 14.00 12.23
CA TYR A 250 -11.38 13.61 10.83
C TYR A 250 -10.09 12.85 10.51
N GLY A 251 -10.17 11.74 9.75
CA GLY A 251 -8.98 10.92 9.59
C GLY A 251 -8.85 10.18 8.28
N ILE A 252 -7.62 9.74 8.02
CA ILE A 252 -7.29 8.78 6.95
C ILE A 252 -6.99 7.44 7.61
N GLY A 253 -7.71 6.40 7.21
CA GLY A 253 -7.50 5.06 7.73
C GLY A 253 -8.31 4.01 6.98
N ASN A 254 -7.85 2.76 7.01
CA ASN A 254 -8.45 1.64 6.30
C ASN A 254 -8.59 0.36 7.15
N SER A 255 -8.39 0.45 8.45
CA SER A 255 -8.59 -0.68 9.36
C SER A 255 -10.04 -0.78 9.85
N ILE A 256 -10.41 -1.97 10.31
CA ILE A 256 -11.72 -2.21 10.95
C ILE A 256 -11.93 -1.31 12.17
N LYS A 257 -10.85 -1.02 12.93
CA LYS A 257 -10.91 -0.11 14.09
C LYS A 257 -11.26 1.33 13.68
N CYS A 258 -10.71 1.82 12.57
CA CYS A 258 -11.06 3.16 12.07
C CYS A 258 -12.55 3.23 11.70
N VAL A 259 -13.08 2.19 11.05
CA VAL A 259 -14.52 2.07 10.71
C VAL A 259 -15.37 1.96 11.98
N TYR A 260 -14.93 1.21 12.97
CA TYR A 260 -15.61 1.12 14.27
C TYR A 260 -15.71 2.50 14.95
N TYR A 261 -14.64 3.29 14.99
CA TYR A 261 -14.69 4.63 15.57
C TYR A 261 -15.53 5.63 14.76
N LEU A 262 -15.68 5.40 13.45
CA LEU A 262 -16.63 6.15 12.63
C LEU A 262 -18.09 5.77 13.00
N ASP A 263 -18.38 4.48 13.21
CA ASP A 263 -19.70 4.00 13.62
C ASP A 263 -20.08 4.49 15.03
N GLU A 264 -19.12 4.50 15.95
CA GLU A 264 -19.31 5.05 17.32
C GLU A 264 -19.36 6.59 17.34
N ALA A 265 -19.23 7.26 16.18
CA ALA A 265 -19.19 8.72 16.05
C ALA A 265 -18.08 9.38 16.88
N VAL A 266 -16.99 8.68 17.15
CA VAL A 266 -15.74 9.26 17.68
C VAL A 266 -14.96 9.94 16.55
N VAL A 267 -15.00 9.36 15.34
CA VAL A 267 -14.50 9.93 14.09
C VAL A 267 -15.70 10.40 13.29
N GLU A 268 -15.65 11.64 12.78
CA GLU A 268 -16.76 12.29 12.06
C GLU A 268 -16.67 12.08 10.54
N GLY A 269 -15.45 12.03 10.01
CA GLY A 269 -15.16 11.78 8.59
C GLY A 269 -13.92 10.90 8.43
N LEU A 270 -14.02 9.89 7.58
CA LEU A 270 -12.96 8.93 7.31
C LEU A 270 -12.67 8.82 5.81
N VAL A 271 -11.46 9.09 5.39
CA VAL A 271 -10.99 8.77 4.04
C VAL A 271 -10.27 7.43 4.07
N ALA A 272 -10.79 6.45 3.33
CA ALA A 272 -10.25 5.10 3.24
C ALA A 272 -9.77 4.79 1.82
N ALA A 273 -8.56 4.24 1.69
CA ALA A 273 -8.02 3.78 0.41
C ALA A 273 -8.45 2.35 0.10
N ASP A 274 -8.56 2.01 -1.19
CA ASP A 274 -8.82 0.65 -1.66
C ASP A 274 -7.55 -0.22 -1.54
N GLY A 275 -7.35 -0.81 -0.38
CA GLY A 275 -6.22 -1.69 -0.12
C GLY A 275 -6.23 -2.94 -1.00
N TYR A 276 -7.41 -3.51 -1.26
CA TYR A 276 -7.52 -4.71 -2.07
C TYR A 276 -7.08 -4.46 -3.52
N ASP A 277 -7.61 -3.41 -4.16
CA ASP A 277 -7.18 -3.06 -5.52
C ASP A 277 -5.68 -2.74 -5.57
N MET A 278 -5.13 -2.07 -4.54
CA MET A 278 -3.69 -1.83 -4.43
C MET A 278 -2.90 -3.16 -4.45
N GLY A 279 -3.29 -4.15 -3.68
CA GLY A 279 -2.65 -5.47 -3.67
C GLY A 279 -2.83 -6.21 -4.99
N TYR A 280 -4.04 -6.22 -5.52
CA TYR A 280 -4.38 -6.91 -6.76
C TYR A 280 -3.58 -6.34 -7.96
N GLN A 281 -3.59 -5.03 -8.15
CA GLN A 281 -2.86 -4.35 -9.23
C GLN A 281 -1.34 -4.52 -9.10
N SER A 282 -0.82 -4.56 -7.88
CA SER A 282 0.61 -4.77 -7.63
C SER A 282 1.10 -6.10 -8.19
N VAL A 283 0.36 -7.18 -7.96
CA VAL A 283 0.69 -8.49 -8.53
C VAL A 283 0.53 -8.50 -10.05
N LEU A 284 -0.47 -7.81 -10.60
CA LEU A 284 -0.64 -7.72 -12.06
C LEU A 284 0.58 -7.06 -12.72
N GLU A 285 1.06 -5.93 -12.20
CA GLU A 285 2.22 -5.21 -12.73
C GLU A 285 3.51 -6.06 -12.61
N ILE A 286 3.77 -6.65 -11.44
CA ILE A 286 4.92 -7.55 -11.23
C ILE A 286 4.84 -8.77 -12.15
N SER A 287 3.66 -9.39 -12.29
CA SER A 287 3.46 -10.54 -13.18
C SER A 287 3.77 -10.19 -14.64
N GLY A 288 3.43 -8.97 -15.07
CA GLY A 288 3.78 -8.47 -16.40
C GLY A 288 5.29 -8.43 -16.62
N ALA A 289 6.03 -7.85 -15.67
CA ALA A 289 7.49 -7.74 -15.72
C ALA A 289 8.18 -9.11 -15.66
N LEU A 290 7.67 -10.05 -14.85
CA LEU A 290 8.23 -11.40 -14.74
C LEU A 290 7.98 -12.26 -15.98
N LYS A 291 6.91 -12.01 -16.73
CA LYS A 291 6.56 -12.76 -17.95
C LYS A 291 7.26 -12.23 -19.19
N ASN A 292 7.51 -10.93 -19.24
CA ASN A 292 8.06 -10.28 -20.43
C ASN A 292 9.09 -9.21 -20.02
N GLN A 293 10.35 -9.43 -20.38
CA GLN A 293 11.44 -8.49 -20.10
C GLN A 293 11.27 -7.11 -20.77
N LEU A 294 10.44 -7.01 -21.80
CA LEU A 294 10.11 -5.74 -22.47
C LEU A 294 8.92 -5.03 -21.82
N TYR A 295 8.28 -5.64 -20.81
CA TYR A 295 7.18 -5.03 -20.10
C TYR A 295 7.70 -3.92 -19.17
N THR A 296 7.14 -2.73 -19.30
CA THR A 296 7.40 -1.62 -18.39
C THR A 296 6.24 -1.53 -17.40
N MET A 297 6.50 -1.78 -16.12
CA MET A 297 5.52 -1.58 -15.05
C MET A 297 5.07 -0.13 -15.02
N LYS A 298 3.76 0.08 -14.81
CA LYS A 298 3.13 1.40 -14.81
C LYS A 298 2.81 1.85 -13.40
N ASN A 299 2.80 3.16 -13.20
CA ASN A 299 2.15 3.75 -12.04
C ASN A 299 0.65 3.49 -12.13
N ARG A 300 0.04 3.05 -11.02
CA ARG A 300 -1.39 2.84 -10.87
C ARG A 300 -1.89 3.65 -9.68
N GLU A 301 -2.88 4.44 -9.91
CA GLU A 301 -3.59 5.13 -8.85
C GLU A 301 -4.81 4.29 -8.47
N THR A 302 -4.92 3.95 -7.18
CA THR A 302 -6.04 3.20 -6.64
C THR A 302 -7.09 4.16 -6.09
N ALA A 303 -8.34 3.71 -6.07
CA ALA A 303 -9.44 4.50 -5.55
C ALA A 303 -9.32 4.72 -4.04
N TYR A 304 -9.97 5.79 -3.57
CA TYR A 304 -10.26 6.02 -2.15
C TYR A 304 -11.69 6.56 -2.00
N ARG A 305 -12.25 6.46 -0.81
CA ARG A 305 -13.60 6.95 -0.52
C ARG A 305 -13.59 7.78 0.75
N LEU A 306 -14.36 8.86 0.75
CA LEU A 306 -14.77 9.57 1.93
C LEU A 306 -16.02 8.89 2.49
N LEU A 307 -15.99 8.58 3.77
CA LEU A 307 -17.03 7.86 4.49
C LEU A 307 -17.47 8.62 5.73
N HIS A 308 -18.76 8.60 5.98
CA HIS A 308 -19.37 9.06 7.22
C HIS A 308 -20.16 7.92 7.84
N LYS A 309 -20.61 8.09 9.08
CA LYS A 309 -21.38 7.07 9.81
C LYS A 309 -22.57 6.53 9.01
N GLU A 310 -23.32 7.42 8.33
CA GLU A 310 -24.46 7.08 7.50
C GLU A 310 -24.16 6.24 6.26
N ASP A 311 -22.88 6.18 5.85
CA ASP A 311 -22.45 5.46 4.67
C ASP A 311 -22.09 4.00 4.96
N ILE A 312 -21.69 3.68 6.20
CA ILE A 312 -21.07 2.40 6.57
C ILE A 312 -21.90 1.19 6.13
N PHE A 313 -23.23 1.27 6.25
CA PHE A 313 -24.13 0.15 5.97
C PHE A 313 -24.65 0.11 4.53
N ARG A 314 -24.18 0.98 3.64
CA ARG A 314 -24.50 0.90 2.22
C ARG A 314 -23.77 -0.29 1.59
N GLU A 315 -24.46 -1.06 0.76
CA GLU A 315 -23.90 -2.27 0.15
C GLU A 315 -22.58 -2.02 -0.58
N GLU A 316 -22.49 -0.93 -1.34
CA GLU A 316 -21.30 -0.51 -2.08
C GLU A 316 -20.11 -0.13 -1.17
N VAL A 317 -20.39 0.37 0.05
CA VAL A 317 -19.37 0.70 1.05
C VAL A 317 -18.94 -0.56 1.78
N GLN A 318 -19.88 -1.45 2.12
CA GLN A 318 -19.56 -2.75 2.69
C GLN A 318 -18.68 -3.58 1.73
N GLN A 319 -19.00 -3.59 0.44
CA GLN A 319 -18.14 -4.21 -0.56
C GLN A 319 -16.76 -3.57 -0.61
N PHE A 320 -16.65 -2.25 -0.51
CA PHE A 320 -15.36 -1.55 -0.51
C PHE A 320 -14.54 -1.83 0.75
N LEU A 321 -15.16 -1.86 1.93
CA LEU A 321 -14.48 -2.06 3.22
C LEU A 321 -14.15 -3.54 3.49
N HIS A 322 -15.03 -4.45 3.07
CA HIS A 322 -14.95 -5.88 3.35
C HIS A 322 -14.76 -6.70 2.07
N THR A 323 -14.21 -6.10 1.05
CA THR A 323 -13.98 -6.81 -0.21
C THR A 323 -13.15 -8.06 0.07
N TYR A 324 -13.88 -9.20 0.10
CA TYR A 324 -13.32 -10.54 0.03
C TYR A 324 -12.89 -11.20 1.36
N ASP A 325 -13.86 -11.49 2.21
CA ASP A 325 -13.80 -12.69 3.05
C ASP A 325 -14.01 -13.95 2.20
#